data_0e33e0a1da9c9739c6e700f159221ff7
#
_entry.id   0e33e0a1da9c9739c6e700f159221ff7
#
_cell.length_a   1.000
_cell.length_b   1.000
_cell.length_c   1.000
_cell.angle_alpha   90.00
_cell.angle_beta   90.00
_cell.angle_gamma   90.00
#
_symmetry.space_group_name_H-M   'P 1'
#
loop_
_entity.id
_entity.type
_entity.pdbx_description
1 polymer ?
#
loop_
_entity_poly.entity_id
_entity_poly.type
_entity_poly.pdbx_seq_one_letter_code
_entity_poly.pdbx_strand_id
1 'polypeptide(L)'
;MKIRIKECVGNSRIYGEDGSMAGTIEGWPKNGPTREICGTDGNVLYRVRKEKGGCLIENRTKPQMKQEVLISFQYEERAESSGSGKGYGAAVLFRAPLAVKAVIPLTAGDVMVRQNRKREIVLEDQNGRIGRITRIASLTGHEVEWEKTLDVYEAAVVFAVAEYMYHDDDVDVV
;
A
#
# COMPACT_ATOMS: atom_id res chain seq x y z
N MET A 1 -13.42 -11.01 5.47
CA MET A 1 -12.25 -11.78 4.99
C MET A 1 -10.99 -11.27 5.66
N LYS A 2 -10.06 -12.14 5.97
CA LYS A 2 -8.75 -11.80 6.52
C LYS A 2 -7.67 -12.51 5.72
N ILE A 3 -6.72 -11.75 5.18
CA ILE A 3 -5.51 -12.33 4.58
C ILE A 3 -4.32 -12.03 5.48
N ARG A 4 -3.35 -12.93 5.46
CA ARG A 4 -2.07 -12.75 6.14
C ARG A 4 -0.96 -12.69 5.12
N ILE A 5 -0.09 -11.72 5.28
CA ILE A 5 1.11 -11.58 4.46
C ILE A 5 2.29 -11.79 5.39
N LYS A 6 3.04 -12.88 5.18
CA LYS A 6 4.20 -13.24 5.99
C LYS A 6 5.47 -12.93 5.23
N GLU A 7 6.29 -12.07 5.78
CA GLU A 7 7.59 -11.75 5.20
C GLU A 7 8.57 -12.93 5.29
N CYS A 8 9.27 -13.15 4.20
CA CYS A 8 10.39 -14.07 4.08
C CYS A 8 11.56 -13.30 3.46
N VAL A 9 12.76 -13.88 3.49
CA VAL A 9 13.93 -13.25 2.86
C VAL A 9 13.69 -13.13 1.34
N GLY A 10 13.56 -11.90 0.84
CA GLY A 10 13.42 -11.58 -0.59
C GLY A 10 12.00 -11.62 -1.15
N ASN A 11 11.02 -12.16 -0.42
CA ASN A 11 9.62 -12.19 -0.84
C ASN A 11 8.67 -12.20 0.36
N SER A 12 7.37 -12.09 0.09
CA SER A 12 6.33 -12.28 1.10
C SER A 12 5.35 -13.35 0.63
N ARG A 13 4.87 -14.19 1.52
CA ARG A 13 3.85 -15.20 1.23
C ARG A 13 2.47 -14.69 1.60
N ILE A 14 1.51 -14.92 0.72
CA ILE A 14 0.11 -14.53 0.89
C ILE A 14 -0.66 -15.77 1.36
N TYR A 15 -1.41 -15.63 2.46
CA TYR A 15 -2.27 -16.70 2.99
C TYR A 15 -3.72 -16.23 3.00
N GLY A 16 -4.60 -17.06 2.49
CA GLY A 16 -6.04 -16.85 2.54
C GLY A 16 -6.63 -16.97 3.94
N GLU A 17 -7.93 -16.79 4.05
CA GLU A 17 -8.67 -16.86 5.32
C GLU A 17 -8.64 -18.26 5.95
N ASP A 18 -8.63 -19.28 5.13
CA ASP A 18 -8.48 -20.68 5.52
C ASP A 18 -7.05 -21.06 5.94
N GLY A 19 -6.10 -20.14 5.82
CA GLY A 19 -4.69 -20.35 6.11
C GLY A 19 -3.92 -21.05 4.99
N SER A 20 -4.54 -21.35 3.86
CA SER A 20 -3.84 -21.89 2.69
C SER A 20 -2.98 -20.80 2.04
N MET A 21 -1.84 -21.19 1.47
CA MET A 21 -0.99 -20.30 0.69
C MET A 21 -1.68 -19.99 -0.64
N ALA A 22 -1.96 -18.72 -0.89
CA ALA A 22 -2.58 -18.26 -2.12
C ALA A 22 -1.56 -17.76 -3.16
N GLY A 23 -0.38 -17.33 -2.73
CA GLY A 23 0.63 -16.80 -3.65
C GLY A 23 1.78 -16.11 -2.94
N THR A 24 2.52 -15.27 -3.70
CA THR A 24 3.66 -14.51 -3.20
C THR A 24 3.60 -13.06 -3.63
N ILE A 25 4.25 -12.18 -2.86
CA ILE A 25 4.63 -10.84 -3.30
C ILE A 25 6.14 -10.83 -3.40
N GLU A 26 6.68 -10.64 -4.60
CA GLU A 26 8.10 -10.59 -4.88
C GLU A 26 8.60 -9.13 -4.95
N GLY A 27 9.86 -8.93 -4.62
CA GLY A 27 10.47 -7.61 -4.55
C GLY A 27 10.33 -6.94 -3.18
N TRP A 28 11.37 -6.24 -2.75
CA TRP A 28 11.42 -5.54 -1.46
C TRP A 28 10.94 -4.09 -1.57
N PRO A 29 10.11 -3.60 -0.65
CA PRO A 29 9.64 -2.20 -0.69
C PRO A 29 10.79 -1.21 -0.55
N LYS A 30 11.80 -1.57 0.25
CA LYS A 30 12.96 -0.70 0.52
C LYS A 30 14.02 -0.72 -0.57
N ASN A 31 14.12 -1.81 -1.36
CA ASN A 31 15.24 -2.03 -2.26
C ASN A 31 14.85 -2.10 -3.74
N GLY A 32 13.58 -1.94 -4.08
CA GLY A 32 13.14 -2.01 -5.47
C GLY A 32 11.88 -1.21 -5.72
N PRO A 33 11.79 -0.55 -6.88
CA PRO A 33 10.61 0.23 -7.24
C PRO A 33 9.42 -0.66 -7.62
N THR A 34 9.57 -1.99 -7.63
CA THR A 34 8.56 -2.90 -8.19
C THR A 34 8.23 -4.04 -7.24
N ARG A 35 6.94 -4.32 -7.08
CA ARG A 35 6.36 -5.49 -6.41
C ARG A 35 5.58 -6.30 -7.41
N GLU A 36 5.82 -7.61 -7.46
CA GLU A 36 5.06 -8.55 -8.29
C GLU A 36 4.21 -9.46 -7.42
N ILE A 37 2.91 -9.47 -7.64
CA ILE A 37 1.97 -10.37 -6.99
C ILE A 37 1.80 -11.58 -7.88
N CYS A 38 2.23 -12.74 -7.40
CA CYS A 38 2.26 -13.99 -8.14
C CYS A 38 1.26 -14.99 -7.55
N GLY A 39 0.62 -15.76 -8.43
CA GLY A 39 -0.18 -16.91 -8.03
C GLY A 39 0.68 -18.07 -7.49
N THR A 40 0.02 -19.13 -7.04
CA THR A 40 0.71 -20.36 -6.56
C THR A 40 1.48 -21.09 -7.65
N ASP A 41 1.13 -20.84 -8.91
CA ASP A 41 1.82 -21.35 -10.11
C ASP A 41 3.05 -20.51 -10.53
N GLY A 42 3.33 -19.43 -9.78
CA GLY A 42 4.43 -18.51 -10.07
C GLY A 42 4.12 -17.48 -11.18
N ASN A 43 2.93 -17.50 -11.76
CA ASN A 43 2.55 -16.52 -12.76
C ASN A 43 2.33 -15.15 -12.11
N VAL A 44 2.89 -14.08 -12.71
CA VAL A 44 2.67 -12.70 -12.28
C VAL A 44 1.26 -12.27 -12.67
N LEU A 45 0.42 -12.00 -11.66
CA LEU A 45 -0.97 -11.56 -11.83
C LEU A 45 -1.09 -10.03 -11.79
N TYR A 46 -0.31 -9.39 -10.93
CA TYR A 46 -0.24 -7.94 -10.83
C TYR A 46 1.21 -7.51 -10.64
N ARG A 47 1.51 -6.31 -11.14
CA ARG A 47 2.75 -5.60 -10.83
C ARG A 47 2.40 -4.23 -10.28
N VAL A 48 2.99 -3.86 -9.15
CA VAL A 48 2.87 -2.54 -8.56
C VAL A 48 4.26 -1.89 -8.57
N ARG A 49 4.39 -0.76 -9.25
CA ARG A 49 5.66 -0.04 -9.39
C ARG A 49 5.55 1.32 -8.70
N LYS A 50 6.53 1.65 -7.88
CA LYS A 50 6.62 2.98 -7.25
C LYS A 50 6.91 4.02 -8.32
N GLU A 51 6.16 5.11 -8.29
CA GLU A 51 6.35 6.30 -9.10
C GLU A 51 6.48 7.52 -8.18
N LYS A 52 6.95 8.65 -8.73
CA LYS A 52 7.03 9.90 -7.95
C LYS A 52 5.62 10.33 -7.52
N GLY A 53 5.38 10.33 -6.20
CA GLY A 53 4.08 10.72 -5.64
C GLY A 53 2.95 9.72 -5.86
N GLY A 54 3.29 8.43 -6.05
CA GLY A 54 2.28 7.41 -6.27
C GLY A 54 2.84 6.05 -6.67
N CYS A 55 2.02 5.27 -7.36
CA CYS A 55 2.44 4.01 -7.96
C CYS A 55 1.62 3.67 -9.22
N LEU A 56 2.19 2.84 -10.08
CA LEU A 56 1.54 2.27 -11.25
C LEU A 56 1.17 0.82 -10.96
N ILE A 57 -0.09 0.46 -11.19
CA ILE A 57 -0.59 -0.92 -11.08
C ILE A 57 -0.78 -1.45 -12.50
N GLU A 58 -0.13 -2.56 -12.83
CA GLU A 58 -0.35 -3.33 -14.05
C GLU A 58 -1.14 -4.60 -13.70
N ASN A 59 -2.35 -4.74 -14.24
CA ASN A 59 -3.12 -5.98 -14.16
C ASN A 59 -2.69 -6.91 -15.31
N ARG A 60 -2.22 -8.10 -14.98
CA ARG A 60 -1.71 -9.12 -15.91
C ARG A 60 -2.55 -10.39 -15.91
N THR A 61 -3.66 -10.42 -15.19
CA THR A 61 -4.55 -11.59 -15.12
C THR A 61 -5.14 -11.94 -16.49
N LYS A 62 -5.23 -10.96 -17.41
CA LYS A 62 -5.68 -11.17 -18.80
C LYS A 62 -4.56 -10.76 -19.76
N PRO A 63 -3.83 -11.71 -20.35
CA PRO A 63 -2.66 -11.42 -21.21
C PRO A 63 -2.95 -10.51 -22.41
N GLN A 64 -4.21 -10.51 -22.89
CA GLN A 64 -4.63 -9.75 -24.08
C GLN A 64 -5.02 -8.30 -23.76
N MET A 65 -5.21 -7.93 -22.48
CA MET A 65 -5.60 -6.60 -22.07
C MET A 65 -4.72 -6.17 -20.86
N LYS A 66 -3.53 -5.65 -21.14
CA LYS A 66 -2.75 -4.99 -20.11
C LYS A 66 -3.50 -3.74 -19.69
N GLN A 67 -4.03 -3.76 -18.48
CA GLN A 67 -4.66 -2.59 -17.88
C GLN A 67 -3.67 -1.97 -16.91
N GLU A 68 -3.24 -0.76 -17.22
CA GLU A 68 -2.36 0.03 -16.36
C GLU A 68 -3.17 1.14 -15.69
N VAL A 69 -2.99 1.31 -14.40
CA VAL A 69 -3.66 2.35 -13.61
C VAL A 69 -2.63 3.09 -12.77
N LEU A 70 -2.54 4.40 -12.95
CA LEU A 70 -1.72 5.27 -12.13
C LEU A 70 -2.49 5.68 -10.88
N ILE A 71 -1.91 5.39 -9.72
CA ILE A 71 -2.42 5.76 -8.41
C ILE A 71 -1.61 6.94 -7.91
N SER A 72 -2.26 8.08 -7.67
CA SER A 72 -1.62 9.25 -7.07
C SER A 72 -1.84 9.28 -5.57
N PHE A 73 -0.78 9.59 -4.81
CA PHE A 73 -0.86 9.80 -3.37
C PHE A 73 -1.29 11.24 -3.09
N GLN A 74 -2.22 11.40 -2.17
CA GLN A 74 -2.57 12.69 -1.61
C GLN A 74 -1.79 12.87 -0.30
N TYR A 75 -1.21 14.05 -0.15
CA TYR A 75 -0.37 14.38 0.99
C TYR A 75 -1.11 15.27 1.98
N GLU A 76 -0.71 15.21 3.24
CA GLU A 76 -1.21 16.12 4.27
C GLU A 76 -0.85 17.56 3.88
N GLU A 77 -1.85 18.47 3.88
CA GLU A 77 -1.59 19.88 3.68
C GLU A 77 -0.69 20.39 4.81
N ARG A 78 0.39 21.06 4.46
CA ARG A 78 1.20 21.77 5.44
C ARG A 78 0.32 22.80 6.08
N ALA A 79 0.03 22.68 7.37
CA ALA A 79 -0.48 23.79 8.15
C ALA A 79 0.59 24.91 8.04
N GLU A 80 0.29 25.95 7.26
CA GLU A 80 1.09 27.16 7.29
C GLU A 80 1.11 27.62 8.74
N SER A 81 2.29 27.52 9.36
CA SER A 81 2.49 28.06 10.70
C SER A 81 2.42 29.58 10.61
N SER A 82 1.21 30.12 10.56
CA SER A 82 0.93 31.53 10.83
C SER A 82 1.11 31.80 12.33
N GLY A 83 2.35 31.68 12.79
CA GLY A 83 2.72 31.92 14.17
C GLY A 83 4.02 32.67 14.21
N SER A 84 3.95 33.99 14.34
CA SER A 84 5.04 34.84 14.79
C SER A 84 5.43 34.49 16.24
N GLY A 85 6.12 33.36 16.43
CA GLY A 85 6.63 32.87 17.69
C GLY A 85 8.14 32.66 17.61
N LYS A 86 8.88 33.48 18.30
CA LYS A 86 10.35 33.37 18.48
C LYS A 86 10.72 31.99 19.03
N GLY A 87 11.57 31.26 18.31
CA GLY A 87 12.34 30.16 18.87
C GLY A 87 11.79 28.77 18.62
N TYR A 88 12.60 27.93 18.02
CA TYR A 88 12.46 26.48 17.73
C TYR A 88 11.89 26.06 16.36
N GLY A 89 12.05 26.88 15.31
CA GLY A 89 11.46 26.63 13.99
C GLY A 89 12.19 25.67 13.05
N ALA A 90 13.43 25.22 13.33
CA ALA A 90 14.22 24.49 12.33
C ALA A 90 13.80 23.00 12.18
N ALA A 91 13.30 22.36 13.23
CA ALA A 91 12.96 20.93 13.17
C ALA A 91 11.66 20.62 12.43
N VAL A 92 10.79 21.60 12.23
CA VAL A 92 9.50 21.43 11.53
C VAL A 92 9.65 21.55 10.02
N LEU A 93 10.71 22.21 9.55
CA LEU A 93 10.91 22.55 8.14
C LEU A 93 11.39 21.37 7.28
N PHE A 94 11.84 20.27 7.89
CA PHE A 94 12.44 19.14 7.17
C PHE A 94 11.65 17.83 7.24
N ARG A 95 10.42 17.82 7.73
CA ARG A 95 9.57 16.63 7.63
C ARG A 95 9.01 16.55 6.22
N ALA A 96 9.27 15.46 5.53
CA ALA A 96 8.59 15.13 4.29
C ALA A 96 7.07 15.11 4.51
N PRO A 97 6.27 15.58 3.54
CA PRO A 97 4.82 15.52 3.65
C PRO A 97 4.38 14.06 3.73
N LEU A 98 3.51 13.73 4.69
CA LEU A 98 2.96 12.40 4.87
C LEU A 98 1.94 12.11 3.77
N ALA A 99 2.11 11.02 3.03
CA ALA A 99 1.08 10.51 2.13
C ALA A 99 -0.10 9.98 2.96
N VAL A 100 -1.28 10.60 2.85
CA VAL A 100 -2.42 10.31 3.73
C VAL A 100 -3.54 9.56 3.04
N LYS A 101 -3.57 9.55 1.70
CA LYS A 101 -4.66 8.93 0.95
C LYS A 101 -4.22 8.46 -0.43
N ALA A 102 -4.73 7.30 -0.83
CA ALA A 102 -4.69 6.77 -2.19
C ALA A 102 -6.04 6.14 -2.55
N VAL A 103 -6.47 6.21 -3.80
CA VAL A 103 -7.68 5.55 -4.31
C VAL A 103 -7.26 4.51 -5.34
N ILE A 104 -7.67 3.26 -5.11
CA ILE A 104 -7.31 2.11 -5.93
C ILE A 104 -8.57 1.56 -6.58
N PRO A 105 -8.70 1.63 -7.91
CA PRO A 105 -9.80 0.99 -8.61
C PRO A 105 -9.57 -0.52 -8.66
N LEU A 106 -10.51 -1.29 -8.11
CA LEU A 106 -10.52 -2.75 -8.11
C LEU A 106 -11.75 -3.28 -8.84
N THR A 107 -11.78 -4.58 -9.08
CA THR A 107 -12.93 -5.21 -9.78
C THR A 107 -14.25 -5.01 -9.01
N ALA A 108 -14.21 -5.03 -7.68
CA ALA A 108 -15.37 -4.85 -6.81
C ALA A 108 -15.72 -3.38 -6.53
N GLY A 109 -15.01 -2.42 -7.14
CA GLY A 109 -15.17 -0.98 -6.95
C GLY A 109 -13.95 -0.33 -6.30
N ASP A 110 -13.96 0.98 -6.21
CA ASP A 110 -12.84 1.77 -5.71
C ASP A 110 -12.62 1.55 -4.21
N VAL A 111 -11.37 1.38 -3.85
CA VAL A 111 -10.92 1.29 -2.47
C VAL A 111 -10.01 2.46 -2.15
N MET A 112 -10.34 3.15 -1.08
CA MET A 112 -9.55 4.23 -0.55
C MET A 112 -8.67 3.71 0.59
N VAL A 113 -7.36 3.84 0.42
CA VAL A 113 -6.37 3.62 1.47
C VAL A 113 -6.13 4.94 2.18
N ARG A 114 -6.36 4.99 3.49
CA ARG A 114 -6.06 6.15 4.33
C ARG A 114 -5.02 5.82 5.38
N GLN A 115 -4.07 6.74 5.53
CA GLN A 115 -3.07 6.70 6.59
C GLN A 115 -3.27 7.90 7.53
N ASN A 116 -3.35 7.66 8.83
CA ASN A 116 -3.42 8.72 9.82
C ASN A 116 -2.01 9.09 10.34
N ARG A 117 -1.94 10.13 11.19
CA ARG A 117 -0.67 10.57 11.81
C ARG A 117 0.00 9.52 12.70
N LYS A 118 -0.74 8.52 13.16
CA LYS A 118 -0.21 7.38 13.92
C LYS A 118 0.27 6.24 13.00
N ARG A 119 0.23 6.47 11.68
CA ARG A 119 0.56 5.49 10.64
C ARG A 119 -0.33 4.24 10.66
N GLU A 120 -1.55 4.38 11.15
CA GLU A 120 -2.57 3.34 11.01
C GLU A 120 -3.19 3.43 9.63
N ILE A 121 -3.33 2.28 8.96
CA ILE A 121 -3.92 2.18 7.63
C ILE A 121 -5.35 1.68 7.76
N VAL A 122 -6.28 2.49 7.24
CA VAL A 122 -7.71 2.19 7.17
C VAL A 122 -8.11 2.07 5.70
N LEU A 123 -8.97 1.12 5.41
CA LEU A 123 -9.53 0.88 4.07
C LEU A 123 -10.99 1.32 4.07
N GLU A 124 -11.36 2.14 3.09
CA GLU A 124 -12.69 2.71 2.95
C GLU A 124 -13.21 2.51 1.52
N ASP A 125 -14.52 2.49 1.36
CA ASP A 125 -15.21 2.65 0.07
C ASP A 125 -16.19 3.81 0.15
N GLN A 126 -17.05 3.97 -0.86
CA GLN A 126 -18.09 5.01 -0.91
C GLN A 126 -19.11 4.92 0.26
N ASN A 127 -19.22 3.76 0.92
CA ASN A 127 -20.15 3.51 2.02
C ASN A 127 -19.49 3.64 3.40
N GLY A 128 -18.17 3.89 3.45
CA GLY A 128 -17.41 4.06 4.67
C GLY A 128 -16.29 3.04 4.86
N ARG A 129 -15.95 2.80 6.12
CA ARG A 129 -14.84 1.89 6.47
C ARG A 129 -15.20 0.45 6.12
N ILE A 130 -14.30 -0.22 5.41
CA ILE A 130 -14.43 -1.61 4.97
C ILE A 130 -13.30 -2.51 5.48
N GLY A 131 -12.27 -1.94 6.11
CA GLY A 131 -11.16 -2.76 6.59
C GLY A 131 -10.01 -1.95 7.17
N ARG A 132 -8.92 -2.66 7.43
CA ARG A 132 -7.66 -2.09 7.92
C ARG A 132 -6.49 -2.98 7.58
N ILE A 133 -5.30 -2.38 7.57
CA ILE A 133 -4.02 -3.10 7.53
C ILE A 133 -3.35 -2.92 8.87
N THR A 134 -3.04 -4.03 9.53
CA THR A 134 -2.35 -4.04 10.81
C THR A 134 -0.91 -4.49 10.65
N ARG A 135 -0.03 -3.98 11.51
CA ARG A 135 1.40 -4.32 11.54
C ARG A 135 2.15 -4.03 10.24
N ILE A 136 1.78 -2.97 9.50
CA ILE A 136 2.42 -2.65 8.21
C ILE A 136 3.94 -2.43 8.34
N ALA A 137 4.43 -2.02 9.50
CA ALA A 137 5.85 -1.88 9.79
C ALA A 137 6.49 -3.13 10.44
N SER A 138 5.74 -4.24 10.56
CA SER A 138 6.26 -5.47 11.18
C SER A 138 7.19 -6.21 10.23
N LEU A 139 8.31 -6.71 10.74
CA LEU A 139 9.22 -7.59 10.00
C LEU A 139 8.77 -9.05 9.98
N THR A 140 7.72 -9.41 10.72
CA THR A 140 7.31 -10.81 10.90
C THR A 140 6.00 -11.17 10.23
N GLY A 141 5.22 -10.18 9.80
CA GLY A 141 3.99 -10.42 9.08
C GLY A 141 2.95 -9.32 9.26
N HIS A 142 2.13 -9.21 8.26
CA HIS A 142 1.08 -8.20 8.12
C HIS A 142 -0.28 -8.88 8.03
N GLU A 143 -1.32 -8.19 8.46
CA GLU A 143 -2.68 -8.66 8.32
C GLU A 143 -3.52 -7.59 7.64
N VAL A 144 -4.19 -8.00 6.56
CA VAL A 144 -5.21 -7.19 5.89
C VAL A 144 -6.57 -7.75 6.29
N GLU A 145 -7.30 -6.99 7.09
CA GLU A 145 -8.66 -7.32 7.48
C GLU A 145 -9.65 -6.56 6.59
N TRP A 146 -10.68 -7.26 6.14
CA TRP A 146 -11.61 -6.74 5.17
C TRP A 146 -13.03 -7.24 5.41
N GLU A 147 -14.01 -6.35 5.37
CA GLU A 147 -15.41 -6.70 5.65
C GLU A 147 -16.17 -7.25 4.43
N LYS A 148 -15.67 -6.98 3.21
CA LYS A 148 -16.26 -7.48 1.96
C LYS A 148 -15.46 -8.63 1.38
N THR A 149 -16.11 -9.41 0.50
CA THR A 149 -15.42 -10.43 -0.30
C THR A 149 -14.60 -9.74 -1.39
N LEU A 150 -13.29 -9.71 -1.22
CA LEU A 150 -12.32 -9.32 -2.24
C LEU A 150 -11.57 -10.55 -2.72
N ASP A 151 -11.07 -10.45 -3.96
CA ASP A 151 -10.05 -11.35 -4.43
C ASP A 151 -8.77 -11.21 -3.57
N VAL A 152 -8.16 -12.33 -3.23
CA VAL A 152 -6.97 -12.36 -2.36
C VAL A 152 -5.78 -11.61 -2.97
N TYR A 153 -5.68 -11.61 -4.30
CA TYR A 153 -4.61 -10.91 -5.01
C TYR A 153 -4.87 -9.41 -5.11
N GLU A 154 -6.14 -8.99 -5.26
CA GLU A 154 -6.51 -7.57 -5.16
C GLU A 154 -6.22 -7.02 -3.76
N ALA A 155 -6.46 -7.80 -2.71
CA ALA A 155 -6.08 -7.42 -1.36
C ALA A 155 -4.56 -7.32 -1.18
N ALA A 156 -3.77 -8.15 -1.87
CA ALA A 156 -2.32 -8.04 -1.91
C ALA A 156 -1.84 -6.79 -2.69
N VAL A 157 -2.55 -6.39 -3.76
CA VAL A 157 -2.30 -5.11 -4.46
C VAL A 157 -2.54 -3.93 -3.52
N VAL A 158 -3.66 -3.92 -2.79
CA VAL A 158 -3.97 -2.86 -1.80
C VAL A 158 -2.88 -2.78 -0.73
N PHE A 159 -2.40 -3.94 -0.25
CA PHE A 159 -1.30 -3.98 0.69
C PHE A 159 -0.02 -3.37 0.11
N ALA A 160 0.37 -3.74 -1.12
CA ALA A 160 1.59 -3.22 -1.76
C ALA A 160 1.53 -1.69 -1.97
N VAL A 161 0.36 -1.16 -2.37
CA VAL A 161 0.14 0.30 -2.48
C VAL A 161 0.24 0.98 -1.12
N ALA A 162 -0.39 0.41 -0.08
CA ALA A 162 -0.35 0.93 1.27
C ALA A 162 1.08 0.95 1.84
N GLU A 163 1.88 -0.07 1.51
CA GLU A 163 3.27 -0.17 1.91
C GLU A 163 4.14 0.90 1.24
N TYR A 164 3.94 1.16 -0.06
CA TYR A 164 4.61 2.28 -0.74
C TYR A 164 4.18 3.63 -0.16
N MET A 165 2.89 3.82 0.14
CA MET A 165 2.40 5.04 0.78
C MET A 165 2.99 5.23 2.17
N TYR A 166 3.14 4.13 2.95
CA TYR A 166 3.72 4.16 4.30
C TYR A 166 5.20 4.58 4.28
N HIS A 167 5.96 4.18 3.27
CA HIS A 167 7.38 4.46 3.11
C HIS A 167 7.69 5.64 2.19
N ASP A 168 6.67 6.36 1.71
CA ASP A 168 6.88 7.45 0.74
C ASP A 168 7.57 8.68 1.34
N ASP A 169 7.52 8.82 2.69
CA ASP A 169 8.22 9.87 3.43
C ASP A 169 9.66 9.49 3.82
N ASP A 170 10.09 8.25 3.57
CA ASP A 170 11.49 7.85 3.64
C ASP A 170 12.23 8.52 2.47
N VAL A 171 12.46 9.83 2.59
CA VAL A 171 13.22 10.61 1.59
C VAL A 171 14.60 9.99 1.49
N ASP A 172 14.96 9.52 0.30
CA ASP A 172 16.34 9.26 -0.05
C ASP A 172 17.12 10.57 0.14
N VAL A 173 17.76 10.71 1.28
CA VAL A 173 18.75 11.76 1.49
C VAL A 173 19.96 11.35 0.66
N VAL A 174 19.97 11.86 -0.56
CA VAL A 174 21.12 11.77 -1.46
C VAL A 174 22.17 12.79 -1.02
#